data_1134b6641b48a1715efbd5dbaa2a5511
#
_entry.id   1134b6641b48a1715efbd5dbaa2a5511
#
_cell.length_a   1.000
_cell.length_b   1.000
_cell.length_c   1.000
_cell.angle_alpha   90.00
_cell.angle_beta   90.00
_cell.angle_gamma   90.00
#
_symmetry.space_group_name_H-M   'P 1'
#
loop_
_entity.id
_entity.type
_entity.pdbx_description
1 polymer ?
#
loop_
_entity_poly.entity_id
_entity_poly.type
_entity_poly.pdbx_seq_one_letter_code
_entity_poly.pdbx_strand_id
1 'polypeptide(L)'
;MHSFFYGAFDNLDEGYQNPENITSGKVASIRHSLVGVKLLVIDEISMVRADLFEMMNQICQKALENTLPFGGIAVVLVGDLFQLPPIVSDDAVYEYLKREYGGIYFFNSHIIQKELDNIKLFELAKSYRQQNDSEFVKILDEFRKPMSEKRKVQVINEINRRVVDEKDLPEDAVYIASSNEEVRNVNTKKLEELPGVKTTIDAEYVIRKRNSDETVTLKHSELPLKEDIREIIVPSAYDSQLIFKIGARVVLTKSSKRMGY
;
A
#
# COMPACT_ATOMS: atom_id res chain seq x y z
N MET A 1 -6.17 2.64 3.91
CA MET A 1 -6.08 1.60 4.96
C MET A 1 -4.86 1.76 5.84
N HIS A 2 -3.64 1.79 5.30
CA HIS A 2 -2.41 1.92 6.08
C HIS A 2 -2.39 3.08 7.06
N SER A 3 -3.01 4.22 6.73
CA SER A 3 -2.97 5.42 7.59
C SER A 3 -3.71 5.27 8.91
N PHE A 4 -4.77 4.48 8.97
CA PHE A 4 -5.56 4.32 10.20
C PHE A 4 -4.86 3.39 11.21
N PHE A 5 -4.32 2.27 10.74
CA PHE A 5 -3.62 1.29 11.58
C PHE A 5 -2.10 1.48 11.58
N TYR A 6 -1.55 2.45 10.82
CA TYR A 6 -0.11 2.59 10.58
C TYR A 6 0.74 2.65 11.85
N GLY A 7 0.28 3.34 12.87
CA GLY A 7 0.98 3.40 14.16
C GLY A 7 0.88 2.13 15.02
N ALA A 8 0.06 1.17 14.59
CA ALA A 8 -0.17 -0.09 15.30
C ALA A 8 0.62 -1.27 14.72
N PHE A 9 1.17 -1.12 13.52
CA PHE A 9 2.02 -2.15 12.90
C PHE A 9 3.49 -1.88 13.18
N ASP A 10 4.26 -2.96 13.35
CA ASP A 10 5.71 -2.90 13.26
C ASP A 10 6.12 -2.70 11.80
N ASN A 11 7.42 -2.52 11.51
CA ASN A 11 7.90 -2.34 10.14
C ASN A 11 7.30 -3.39 9.21
N LEU A 12 6.41 -2.94 8.32
CA LEU A 12 5.67 -3.82 7.41
C LEU A 12 6.58 -4.47 6.37
N ASP A 13 7.73 -3.86 6.11
CA ASP A 13 8.69 -4.27 5.08
C ASP A 13 9.67 -5.35 5.59
N GLU A 14 9.81 -5.54 6.91
CA GLU A 14 10.90 -6.34 7.49
C GLU A 14 10.45 -7.60 8.23
N GLY A 15 9.15 -7.96 8.20
CA GLY A 15 8.74 -9.16 8.92
C GLY A 15 7.24 -9.47 8.88
N TYR A 16 6.89 -10.57 9.53
CA TYR A 16 5.51 -10.93 9.78
C TYR A 16 4.98 -10.20 11.02
N GLN A 17 3.68 -9.94 11.03
CA GLN A 17 3.02 -9.34 12.19
C GLN A 17 2.54 -10.46 13.13
N ASN A 18 3.06 -10.45 14.35
CA ASN A 18 2.60 -11.37 15.37
C ASN A 18 1.56 -10.70 16.27
N PRO A 19 0.30 -11.15 16.26
CA PRO A 19 -0.76 -10.60 17.10
C PRO A 19 -0.48 -10.66 18.62
N GLU A 20 0.41 -11.53 19.07
CA GLU A 20 0.83 -11.61 20.47
C GLU A 20 1.69 -10.41 20.89
N ASN A 21 2.34 -9.76 19.95
CA ASN A 21 3.21 -8.60 20.17
C ASN A 21 2.46 -7.25 20.24
N ILE A 22 1.13 -7.27 20.33
CA ILE A 22 0.33 -6.06 20.44
C ILE A 22 0.56 -5.40 21.81
N THR A 23 1.30 -4.29 21.81
CA THR A 23 1.59 -3.53 23.03
C THR A 23 0.42 -2.63 23.44
N SER A 24 0.38 -2.27 24.75
CA SER A 24 -0.61 -1.31 25.26
C SER A 24 -0.53 0.06 24.59
N GLY A 25 0.66 0.48 24.15
CA GLY A 25 0.85 1.72 23.39
C GLY A 25 0.19 1.69 22.02
N LYS A 26 0.30 0.56 21.30
CA LYS A 26 -0.39 0.36 20.00
C LYS A 26 -1.91 0.40 20.16
N VAL A 27 -2.43 -0.26 21.21
CA VAL A 27 -3.86 -0.25 21.53
C VAL A 27 -4.34 1.16 21.87
N ALA A 28 -3.61 1.89 22.70
CA ALA A 28 -3.98 3.25 23.11
C ALA A 28 -4.01 4.23 21.92
N SER A 29 -3.06 4.09 20.96
CA SER A 29 -2.99 4.97 19.80
C SER A 29 -4.23 4.88 18.91
N ILE A 30 -4.86 3.71 18.82
CA ILE A 30 -6.02 3.49 17.95
C ILE A 30 -7.37 3.55 18.69
N ARG A 31 -7.37 3.31 19.99
CA ARG A 31 -8.59 3.28 20.82
C ARG A 31 -9.46 4.52 20.62
N HIS A 32 -8.85 5.70 20.71
CA HIS A 32 -9.58 6.96 20.55
C HIS A 32 -10.30 7.08 19.21
N SER A 33 -9.69 6.55 18.15
CA SER A 33 -10.25 6.58 16.80
C SER A 33 -11.34 5.54 16.58
N LEU A 34 -11.40 4.48 17.40
CA LEU A 34 -12.39 3.40 17.28
C LEU A 34 -13.65 3.65 18.12
N VAL A 35 -13.57 4.48 19.14
CA VAL A 35 -14.74 4.75 20.00
C VAL A 35 -15.87 5.39 19.19
N GLY A 36 -17.03 4.75 19.20
CA GLY A 36 -18.22 5.19 18.47
C GLY A 36 -18.27 4.79 16.99
N VAL A 37 -17.22 4.16 16.47
CA VAL A 37 -17.23 3.61 15.10
C VAL A 37 -18.22 2.45 15.03
N LYS A 38 -19.13 2.49 14.04
CA LYS A 38 -20.13 1.45 13.80
C LYS A 38 -19.79 0.59 12.58
N LEU A 39 -19.03 1.14 11.65
CA LEU A 39 -18.65 0.49 10.41
C LEU A 39 -17.19 0.79 10.10
N LEU A 40 -16.42 -0.27 9.84
CA LEU A 40 -15.07 -0.22 9.32
C LEU A 40 -15.09 -0.66 7.85
N VAL A 41 -14.65 0.19 6.96
CA VAL A 41 -14.49 -0.14 5.53
C VAL A 41 -13.01 -0.32 5.23
N ILE A 42 -12.64 -1.50 4.75
CA ILE A 42 -11.27 -1.82 4.33
C ILE A 42 -11.27 -1.94 2.82
N ASP A 43 -10.73 -0.93 2.16
CA ASP A 43 -10.58 -0.89 0.71
C ASP A 43 -9.27 -1.52 0.26
N GLU A 44 -9.21 -2.00 -1.00
CA GLU A 44 -8.06 -2.73 -1.57
C GLU A 44 -7.65 -3.95 -0.74
N ILE A 45 -8.63 -4.71 -0.26
CA ILE A 45 -8.42 -5.84 0.64
C ILE A 45 -7.56 -6.95 0.00
N SER A 46 -7.53 -7.05 -1.34
CA SER A 46 -6.71 -8.02 -2.06
C SER A 46 -5.21 -7.93 -1.74
N MET A 47 -4.73 -6.74 -1.36
CA MET A 47 -3.33 -6.48 -1.03
C MET A 47 -3.01 -6.69 0.46
N VAL A 48 -3.99 -7.08 1.27
CA VAL A 48 -3.80 -7.27 2.71
C VAL A 48 -3.37 -8.69 3.02
N ARG A 49 -2.24 -8.84 3.71
CA ARG A 49 -1.73 -10.13 4.19
C ARG A 49 -2.61 -10.68 5.32
N ALA A 50 -2.60 -12.01 5.45
CA ALA A 50 -3.37 -12.71 6.50
C ALA A 50 -3.01 -12.26 7.92
N ASP A 51 -1.71 -12.11 8.21
CA ASP A 51 -1.22 -11.66 9.52
C ASP A 51 -1.61 -10.21 9.85
N LEU A 52 -1.60 -9.34 8.84
CA LEU A 52 -2.06 -7.95 9.01
C LEU A 52 -3.55 -7.88 9.31
N PHE A 53 -4.33 -8.68 8.61
CA PHE A 53 -5.77 -8.72 8.83
C PHE A 53 -6.12 -9.27 10.23
N GLU A 54 -5.41 -10.33 10.67
CA GLU A 54 -5.53 -10.86 12.00
C GLU A 54 -5.14 -9.85 13.07
N MET A 55 -4.04 -9.12 12.85
CA MET A 55 -3.59 -8.04 13.72
C MET A 55 -4.62 -6.92 13.85
N MET A 56 -5.26 -6.50 12.73
CA MET A 56 -6.34 -5.50 12.76
C MET A 56 -7.50 -5.94 13.64
N ASN A 57 -7.94 -7.20 13.48
CA ASN A 57 -9.00 -7.77 14.31
C ASN A 57 -8.65 -7.70 15.81
N GLN A 58 -7.47 -8.18 16.17
CA GLN A 58 -7.06 -8.23 17.58
C GLN A 58 -6.81 -6.86 18.20
N ILE A 59 -6.29 -5.90 17.44
CA ILE A 59 -6.17 -4.51 17.90
C ILE A 59 -7.55 -3.93 18.21
N CYS A 60 -8.53 -4.13 17.33
CA CYS A 60 -9.90 -3.68 17.56
C CYS A 60 -10.51 -4.33 18.82
N GLN A 61 -10.34 -5.64 18.99
CA GLN A 61 -10.83 -6.36 20.16
C GLN A 61 -10.21 -5.81 21.45
N LYS A 62 -8.89 -5.63 21.50
CA LYS A 62 -8.19 -5.09 22.65
C LYS A 62 -8.56 -3.62 22.92
N ALA A 63 -8.67 -2.80 21.88
CA ALA A 63 -8.99 -1.38 22.01
C ALA A 63 -10.42 -1.15 22.51
N LEU A 64 -11.37 -1.98 22.13
CA LEU A 64 -12.78 -1.86 22.53
C LEU A 64 -13.14 -2.78 23.71
N GLU A 65 -12.18 -3.55 24.23
CA GLU A 65 -12.40 -4.52 25.31
C GLU A 65 -13.54 -5.49 25.00
N ASN A 66 -13.63 -5.94 23.75
CA ASN A 66 -14.69 -6.76 23.24
C ASN A 66 -14.12 -7.88 22.35
N THR A 67 -14.41 -9.14 22.70
CA THR A 67 -13.88 -10.34 22.01
C THR A 67 -14.59 -10.71 20.72
N LEU A 68 -15.69 -10.02 20.39
CA LEU A 68 -16.34 -10.22 19.09
C LEU A 68 -15.41 -9.81 17.94
N PRO A 69 -15.61 -10.33 16.73
CA PRO A 69 -14.86 -9.93 15.55
C PRO A 69 -14.76 -8.41 15.44
N PHE A 70 -13.53 -7.89 15.24
CA PHE A 70 -13.23 -6.46 15.19
C PHE A 70 -13.79 -5.63 16.35
N GLY A 71 -13.87 -6.26 17.56
CA GLY A 71 -14.44 -5.60 18.73
C GLY A 71 -15.93 -5.30 18.62
N GLY A 72 -16.67 -6.03 17.78
CA GLY A 72 -18.09 -5.87 17.51
C GLY A 72 -18.42 -4.77 16.48
N ILE A 73 -17.44 -4.20 15.80
CA ILE A 73 -17.65 -3.26 14.69
C ILE A 73 -18.05 -4.06 13.44
N ALA A 74 -19.07 -3.61 12.72
CA ALA A 74 -19.38 -4.16 11.40
C ALA A 74 -18.24 -3.85 10.41
N VAL A 75 -17.87 -4.84 9.58
CA VAL A 75 -16.75 -4.69 8.65
C VAL A 75 -17.25 -4.89 7.22
N VAL A 76 -16.84 -3.99 6.32
CA VAL A 76 -17.02 -4.13 4.87
C VAL A 76 -15.65 -4.22 4.22
N LEU A 77 -15.42 -5.30 3.51
CA LEU A 77 -14.18 -5.55 2.74
C LEU A 77 -14.47 -5.24 1.27
N VAL A 78 -13.69 -4.36 0.68
CA VAL A 78 -13.82 -3.95 -0.73
C VAL A 78 -12.52 -4.28 -1.44
N GLY A 79 -12.59 -4.90 -2.62
CA GLY A 79 -11.38 -5.19 -3.40
C GLY A 79 -11.66 -6.11 -4.57
N ASP A 80 -10.60 -6.45 -5.27
CA ASP A 80 -10.63 -7.30 -6.46
C ASP A 80 -9.47 -8.29 -6.42
N LEU A 81 -9.77 -9.57 -6.22
CA LEU A 81 -8.76 -10.63 -6.12
C LEU A 81 -8.00 -10.92 -7.42
N PHE A 82 -8.45 -10.36 -8.54
CA PHE A 82 -7.72 -10.41 -9.82
C PHE A 82 -6.74 -9.24 -10.01
N GLN A 83 -6.72 -8.27 -9.06
CA GLN A 83 -5.72 -7.22 -9.00
C GLN A 83 -4.48 -7.68 -8.23
N LEU A 84 -3.63 -6.74 -7.80
CA LEU A 84 -2.37 -7.07 -7.15
C LEU A 84 -2.58 -7.88 -5.86
N PRO A 85 -1.83 -8.98 -5.70
CA PRO A 85 -1.83 -9.77 -4.46
C PRO A 85 -1.09 -9.04 -3.34
N PRO A 86 -1.15 -9.56 -2.10
CA PRO A 86 -0.29 -9.08 -1.04
C PRO A 86 1.19 -9.18 -1.42
N ILE A 87 1.96 -8.15 -1.11
CA ILE A 87 3.41 -8.13 -1.35
C ILE A 87 4.11 -8.83 -0.17
N VAL A 88 4.90 -9.84 -0.49
CA VAL A 88 5.77 -10.54 0.45
C VAL A 88 7.13 -10.68 -0.22
N SER A 89 8.09 -9.85 0.18
CA SER A 89 9.43 -9.80 -0.41
C SER A 89 10.44 -10.71 0.28
N ASP A 90 10.14 -11.17 1.49
CA ASP A 90 10.99 -12.02 2.30
C ASP A 90 10.46 -13.47 2.30
N ASP A 91 11.31 -14.42 1.90
CA ASP A 91 10.96 -15.84 1.83
C ASP A 91 10.60 -16.44 3.20
N ALA A 92 11.24 -15.97 4.28
CA ALA A 92 10.94 -16.45 5.63
C ALA A 92 9.54 -15.99 6.08
N VAL A 93 9.14 -14.77 5.70
CA VAL A 93 7.78 -14.25 5.92
C VAL A 93 6.77 -15.05 5.10
N TYR A 94 7.08 -15.35 3.85
CA TYR A 94 6.20 -16.16 3.00
C TYR A 94 5.97 -17.56 3.59
N GLU A 95 7.02 -18.25 4.00
CA GLU A 95 6.94 -19.58 4.61
C GLU A 95 6.20 -19.54 5.97
N TYR A 96 6.39 -18.48 6.76
CA TYR A 96 5.61 -18.27 7.97
C TYR A 96 4.12 -18.16 7.68
N LEU A 97 3.73 -17.28 6.75
CA LEU A 97 2.32 -17.07 6.38
C LEU A 97 1.67 -18.36 5.86
N LYS A 98 2.41 -19.10 5.04
CA LYS A 98 1.93 -20.37 4.50
C LYS A 98 1.75 -21.43 5.58
N ARG A 99 2.67 -21.51 6.55
CA ARG A 99 2.58 -22.46 7.66
C ARG A 99 1.49 -22.10 8.66
N GLU A 100 1.38 -20.83 9.03
CA GLU A 100 0.48 -20.36 10.07
C GLU A 100 -0.95 -20.20 9.58
N TYR A 101 -1.12 -19.65 8.38
CA TYR A 101 -2.43 -19.28 7.82
C TYR A 101 -2.84 -20.12 6.60
N GLY A 102 -1.98 -20.98 6.09
CA GLY A 102 -2.23 -21.72 4.86
C GLY A 102 -2.09 -20.89 3.58
N GLY A 103 -1.73 -19.63 3.67
CA GLY A 103 -1.55 -18.71 2.53
C GLY A 103 -1.36 -17.27 2.94
N ILE A 104 -1.16 -16.39 1.94
CA ILE A 104 -0.79 -15.00 2.18
C ILE A 104 -1.97 -14.02 2.23
N TYR A 105 -3.13 -14.39 1.68
CA TYR A 105 -4.26 -13.49 1.51
C TYR A 105 -5.05 -13.31 2.81
N PHE A 106 -5.72 -12.16 2.95
CA PHE A 106 -6.58 -11.84 4.10
C PHE A 106 -7.58 -12.94 4.44
N PHE A 107 -8.12 -13.61 3.43
CA PHE A 107 -9.10 -14.69 3.63
C PHE A 107 -8.47 -15.98 4.21
N ASN A 108 -7.14 -16.08 4.27
CA ASN A 108 -6.45 -17.13 5.01
C ASN A 108 -6.36 -16.84 6.52
N SER A 109 -6.68 -15.62 6.98
CA SER A 109 -6.65 -15.28 8.41
C SER A 109 -7.60 -16.14 9.22
N HIS A 110 -7.22 -16.40 10.48
CA HIS A 110 -8.01 -17.24 11.37
C HIS A 110 -9.41 -16.65 11.60
N ILE A 111 -9.53 -15.31 11.70
CA ILE A 111 -10.82 -14.66 11.90
C ILE A 111 -11.77 -14.89 10.72
N ILE A 112 -11.28 -14.79 9.47
CA ILE A 112 -12.11 -15.04 8.29
C ILE A 112 -12.55 -16.53 8.26
N GLN A 113 -11.61 -17.45 8.49
CA GLN A 113 -11.92 -18.88 8.49
C GLN A 113 -12.94 -19.26 9.56
N LYS A 114 -12.89 -18.60 10.72
CA LYS A 114 -13.86 -18.80 11.81
C LYS A 114 -15.23 -18.23 11.49
N GLU A 115 -15.31 -17.12 10.77
CA GLU A 115 -16.52 -16.35 10.53
C GLU A 115 -17.13 -16.57 9.13
N LEU A 116 -16.69 -17.60 8.39
CA LEU A 116 -17.14 -17.85 7.00
C LEU A 116 -18.65 -17.83 6.83
N ASP A 117 -19.39 -18.44 7.75
CA ASP A 117 -20.85 -18.50 7.69
C ASP A 117 -21.53 -17.14 7.93
N ASN A 118 -20.82 -16.19 8.52
CA ASN A 118 -21.31 -14.84 8.80
C ASN A 118 -20.96 -13.83 7.72
N ILE A 119 -20.15 -14.24 6.72
CA ILE A 119 -19.70 -13.36 5.64
C ILE A 119 -20.73 -13.38 4.51
N LYS A 120 -21.13 -12.19 4.06
CA LYS A 120 -21.97 -12.02 2.88
C LYS A 120 -21.14 -11.47 1.74
N LEU A 121 -21.11 -12.18 0.62
CA LEU A 121 -20.43 -11.77 -0.60
C LEU A 121 -21.38 -11.00 -1.52
N PHE A 122 -20.91 -9.86 -2.02
CA PHE A 122 -21.59 -9.08 -3.03
C PHE A 122 -20.63 -8.84 -4.20
N GLU A 123 -21.03 -9.27 -5.39
CA GLU A 123 -20.27 -9.06 -6.61
C GLU A 123 -20.79 -7.83 -7.35
N LEU A 124 -19.89 -6.85 -7.64
CA LEU A 124 -20.22 -5.68 -8.44
C LEU A 124 -20.00 -6.00 -9.93
N ALA A 125 -21.09 -6.17 -10.67
CA ALA A 125 -21.05 -6.61 -12.06
C ALA A 125 -20.90 -5.47 -13.09
N LYS A 126 -21.05 -4.19 -12.70
CA LYS A 126 -21.04 -3.06 -13.63
C LYS A 126 -19.82 -2.18 -13.44
N SER A 127 -19.00 -2.04 -14.47
CA SER A 127 -17.91 -1.07 -14.49
C SER A 127 -18.43 0.31 -14.92
N TYR A 128 -18.06 1.34 -14.13
CA TYR A 128 -18.36 2.75 -14.42
C TYR A 128 -17.12 3.52 -14.88
N ARG A 129 -15.92 3.02 -14.62
CA ARG A 129 -14.65 3.72 -14.89
C ARG A 129 -14.33 3.82 -16.37
N GLN A 130 -14.69 2.82 -17.17
CA GLN A 130 -14.35 2.69 -18.59
C GLN A 130 -15.60 2.66 -19.47
N GLN A 131 -16.60 3.47 -19.18
CA GLN A 131 -17.86 3.48 -19.91
C GLN A 131 -17.70 3.78 -21.42
N ASN A 132 -16.64 4.48 -21.81
CA ASN A 132 -16.36 4.87 -23.19
C ASN A 132 -15.56 3.83 -23.97
N ASP A 133 -15.07 2.75 -23.34
CA ASP A 133 -14.30 1.69 -24.00
C ASP A 133 -14.85 0.30 -23.64
N SER A 134 -16.02 0.01 -24.18
CA SER A 134 -16.73 -1.24 -23.90
C SER A 134 -15.98 -2.48 -24.43
N GLU A 135 -15.15 -2.33 -25.45
CA GLU A 135 -14.33 -3.41 -25.99
C GLU A 135 -13.21 -3.78 -25.03
N PHE A 136 -12.51 -2.80 -24.47
CA PHE A 136 -11.47 -3.03 -23.48
C PHE A 136 -12.02 -3.64 -22.20
N VAL A 137 -13.18 -3.20 -21.73
CA VAL A 137 -13.86 -3.81 -20.59
C VAL A 137 -14.14 -5.29 -20.81
N LYS A 138 -14.63 -5.66 -22.00
CA LYS A 138 -14.87 -7.08 -22.32
C LYS A 138 -13.58 -7.90 -22.32
N ILE A 139 -12.49 -7.36 -22.85
CA ILE A 139 -11.18 -7.99 -22.81
C ILE A 139 -10.73 -8.22 -21.36
N LEU A 140 -10.84 -7.22 -20.49
CA LEU A 140 -10.50 -7.36 -19.07
C LEU A 140 -11.37 -8.39 -18.34
N ASP A 141 -12.67 -8.43 -18.64
CA ASP A 141 -13.58 -9.41 -18.06
C ASP A 141 -13.29 -10.85 -18.53
N GLU A 142 -12.77 -11.01 -19.75
CA GLU A 142 -12.30 -12.31 -20.23
C GLU A 142 -11.06 -12.79 -19.46
N PHE A 143 -10.12 -11.89 -19.10
CA PHE A 143 -8.94 -12.25 -18.32
C PHE A 143 -9.27 -12.82 -16.93
N ARG A 144 -10.42 -12.46 -16.38
CA ARG A 144 -10.91 -12.97 -15.09
C ARG A 144 -11.46 -14.38 -15.16
N LYS A 145 -11.61 -14.94 -16.36
CA LYS A 145 -12.21 -16.25 -16.59
C LYS A 145 -11.17 -17.23 -17.14
N PRO A 146 -11.32 -18.52 -16.85
CA PRO A 146 -10.49 -19.52 -17.48
C PRO A 146 -10.61 -19.44 -19.01
N MET A 147 -9.49 -19.37 -19.71
CA MET A 147 -9.41 -19.31 -21.16
C MET A 147 -8.57 -20.44 -21.73
N SER A 148 -8.92 -20.89 -22.94
CA SER A 148 -8.04 -21.77 -23.73
C SER A 148 -6.77 -21.02 -24.15
N GLU A 149 -5.66 -21.72 -24.36
CA GLU A 149 -4.40 -21.12 -24.82
C GLU A 149 -4.57 -20.36 -26.13
N LYS A 150 -5.38 -20.89 -27.05
CA LYS A 150 -5.70 -20.22 -28.32
C LYS A 150 -6.39 -18.86 -28.08
N ARG A 151 -7.34 -18.80 -27.13
CA ARG A 151 -8.03 -17.54 -26.82
C ARG A 151 -7.13 -16.54 -26.11
N LYS A 152 -6.25 -17.00 -25.22
CA LYS A 152 -5.24 -16.13 -24.56
C LYS A 152 -4.39 -15.40 -25.60
N VAL A 153 -3.85 -16.14 -26.60
CA VAL A 153 -3.06 -15.54 -27.68
C VAL A 153 -3.85 -14.49 -28.46
N GLN A 154 -5.12 -14.78 -28.77
CA GLN A 154 -5.98 -13.82 -29.47
C GLN A 154 -6.18 -12.54 -28.66
N VAL A 155 -6.50 -12.66 -27.37
CA VAL A 155 -6.73 -11.54 -26.47
C VAL A 155 -5.45 -10.71 -26.27
N ILE A 156 -4.30 -11.35 -26.15
CA ILE A 156 -3.00 -10.64 -26.11
C ILE A 156 -2.79 -9.84 -27.40
N ASN A 157 -3.06 -10.44 -28.56
CA ASN A 157 -2.94 -9.73 -29.83
C ASN A 157 -3.93 -8.56 -29.96
N GLU A 158 -5.14 -8.70 -29.43
CA GLU A 158 -6.14 -7.61 -29.38
C GLU A 158 -5.64 -6.44 -28.53
N ILE A 159 -5.05 -6.71 -27.36
CA ILE A 159 -4.43 -5.69 -26.50
C ILE A 159 -3.22 -5.03 -27.19
N ASN A 160 -2.36 -5.82 -27.83
CA ASN A 160 -1.15 -5.33 -28.47
C ASN A 160 -1.45 -4.40 -29.67
N ARG A 161 -2.65 -4.44 -30.24
CA ARG A 161 -3.08 -3.44 -31.24
C ARG A 161 -3.17 -2.02 -30.69
N ARG A 162 -3.20 -1.86 -29.38
CA ARG A 162 -3.23 -0.55 -28.67
C ARG A 162 -1.84 0.01 -28.39
N VAL A 163 -0.79 -0.77 -28.69
CA VAL A 163 0.60 -0.30 -28.54
C VAL A 163 0.87 0.75 -29.61
N VAL A 164 1.39 1.88 -29.16
CA VAL A 164 1.81 3.00 -30.01
C VAL A 164 3.29 3.32 -29.73
N ASP A 165 3.93 4.01 -30.67
CA ASP A 165 5.29 4.49 -30.44
C ASP A 165 5.32 5.56 -29.34
N GLU A 166 6.43 5.64 -28.59
CA GLU A 166 6.60 6.63 -27.49
C GLU A 166 6.37 8.07 -27.97
N LYS A 167 6.78 8.40 -29.20
CA LYS A 167 6.58 9.72 -29.82
C LYS A 167 5.12 10.10 -30.08
N ASP A 168 4.23 9.10 -30.14
CA ASP A 168 2.79 9.26 -30.41
C ASP A 168 1.95 9.29 -29.12
N LEU A 169 2.62 9.16 -27.95
CA LEU A 169 1.94 9.26 -26.66
C LEU A 169 1.54 10.71 -26.35
N PRO A 170 0.37 10.92 -25.74
CA PRO A 170 0.01 12.24 -25.21
C PRO A 170 1.07 12.77 -24.22
N GLU A 171 1.32 14.07 -24.23
CA GLU A 171 2.27 14.70 -23.29
C GLU A 171 1.90 14.47 -21.83
N ASP A 172 0.62 14.26 -21.55
CA ASP A 172 0.10 14.02 -20.21
C ASP A 172 -0.08 12.53 -19.88
N ALA A 173 0.45 11.63 -20.70
CA ALA A 173 0.42 10.21 -20.45
C ALA A 173 1.07 9.85 -19.10
N VAL A 174 0.42 8.98 -18.34
CA VAL A 174 0.93 8.44 -17.08
C VAL A 174 1.66 7.13 -17.38
N TYR A 175 2.91 7.04 -16.97
CA TYR A 175 3.71 5.82 -17.09
C TYR A 175 3.47 4.93 -15.87
N ILE A 176 3.13 3.67 -16.13
CA ILE A 176 3.02 2.62 -15.11
C ILE A 176 4.16 1.64 -15.35
N ALA A 177 5.01 1.46 -14.36
CA ALA A 177 6.17 0.60 -14.44
C ALA A 177 6.14 -0.49 -13.37
N SER A 178 6.88 -1.57 -13.60
CA SER A 178 6.95 -2.71 -12.69
C SER A 178 7.93 -2.52 -11.54
N SER A 179 8.86 -1.56 -11.66
CA SER A 179 9.89 -1.30 -10.66
C SER A 179 10.05 0.20 -10.34
N ASN A 180 10.45 0.49 -9.10
CA ASN A 180 10.77 1.85 -8.68
C ASN A 180 11.98 2.44 -9.44
N GLU A 181 12.89 1.61 -9.90
CA GLU A 181 14.04 2.05 -10.71
C GLU A 181 13.59 2.60 -12.05
N GLU A 182 12.71 1.86 -12.75
CA GLU A 182 12.13 2.28 -14.02
C GLU A 182 11.35 3.59 -13.88
N VAL A 183 10.53 3.72 -12.82
CA VAL A 183 9.82 4.97 -12.50
C VAL A 183 10.79 6.12 -12.29
N ARG A 184 11.87 5.91 -11.52
CA ARG A 184 12.90 6.95 -11.31
C ARG A 184 13.57 7.37 -12.60
N ASN A 185 13.92 6.42 -13.47
CA ASN A 185 14.57 6.70 -14.74
C ASN A 185 13.67 7.54 -15.65
N VAL A 186 12.40 7.19 -15.77
CA VAL A 186 11.42 7.96 -16.57
C VAL A 186 11.23 9.36 -15.98
N ASN A 187 11.03 9.48 -14.67
CA ASN A 187 10.84 10.76 -13.99
C ASN A 187 12.08 11.66 -14.13
N THR A 188 13.29 11.12 -14.00
CA THR A 188 14.55 11.86 -14.17
C THR A 188 14.66 12.38 -15.59
N LYS A 189 14.44 11.53 -16.60
CA LYS A 189 14.47 11.94 -18.02
C LYS A 189 13.47 13.07 -18.29
N LYS A 190 12.24 12.92 -17.84
CA LYS A 190 11.19 13.94 -18.01
C LYS A 190 11.50 15.25 -17.29
N LEU A 191 12.12 15.17 -16.10
CA LEU A 191 12.55 16.34 -15.36
C LEU A 191 13.71 17.08 -16.08
N GLU A 192 14.63 16.36 -16.70
CA GLU A 192 15.72 16.94 -17.49
C GLU A 192 15.22 17.67 -18.72
N GLU A 193 14.20 17.16 -19.40
CA GLU A 193 13.54 17.76 -20.56
C GLU A 193 12.86 19.11 -20.24
N LEU A 194 12.45 19.34 -19.00
CA LEU A 194 11.82 20.59 -18.59
C LEU A 194 12.84 21.75 -18.60
N PRO A 195 12.44 22.93 -19.12
CA PRO A 195 13.27 24.12 -19.04
C PRO A 195 13.41 24.63 -17.59
N GLY A 196 14.45 25.41 -17.33
CA GLY A 196 14.63 26.09 -16.05
C GLY A 196 15.67 25.44 -15.13
N VAL A 197 15.85 26.08 -13.98
CA VAL A 197 16.88 25.72 -13.00
C VAL A 197 16.37 24.58 -12.11
N LYS A 198 17.24 23.60 -11.90
CA LYS A 198 17.02 22.48 -10.99
C LYS A 198 17.10 22.97 -9.55
N THR A 199 16.07 22.70 -8.78
CA THR A 199 16.05 22.95 -7.34
C THR A 199 16.19 21.63 -6.60
N THR A 200 17.07 21.59 -5.61
CA THR A 200 17.28 20.42 -4.75
C THR A 200 16.97 20.80 -3.30
N ILE A 201 16.14 20.01 -2.65
CA ILE A 201 15.83 20.16 -1.23
C ILE A 201 16.27 18.88 -0.53
N ASP A 202 17.13 19.01 0.48
CA ASP A 202 17.54 17.90 1.32
C ASP A 202 16.46 17.57 2.35
N ALA A 203 16.28 16.28 2.63
CA ALA A 203 15.41 15.85 3.71
C ALA A 203 15.97 16.31 5.06
N GLU A 204 15.09 16.80 5.92
CA GLU A 204 15.41 17.12 7.30
C GLU A 204 14.88 16.03 8.24
N TYR A 205 15.73 15.56 9.14
CA TYR A 205 15.42 14.52 10.10
C TYR A 205 15.39 15.09 11.50
N VAL A 206 14.31 14.79 12.23
CA VAL A 206 14.22 15.11 13.65
C VAL A 206 14.55 13.86 14.44
N ILE A 207 15.72 13.84 15.06
CA ILE A 207 16.18 12.74 15.89
C ILE A 207 15.85 13.03 17.34
N ARG A 208 15.07 12.16 17.98
CA ARG A 208 14.81 12.23 19.42
C ARG A 208 15.78 11.32 20.15
N LYS A 209 16.49 11.88 21.13
CA LYS A 209 17.39 11.08 21.98
C LYS A 209 16.56 10.13 22.84
N ARG A 210 16.97 8.88 22.90
CA ARG A 210 16.28 7.86 23.70
C ARG A 210 16.25 8.28 25.17
N ASN A 211 15.06 8.32 25.79
CA ASN A 211 14.82 8.74 27.17
C ASN A 211 15.05 10.24 27.50
N SER A 212 14.98 11.11 26.51
CA SER A 212 15.08 12.56 26.69
C SER A 212 14.10 13.27 25.78
N ASP A 213 13.67 14.48 26.16
CA ASP A 213 12.86 15.34 25.29
C ASP A 213 13.72 16.15 24.31
N GLU A 214 15.05 15.96 24.36
CA GLU A 214 15.96 16.61 23.44
C GLU A 214 15.77 16.07 22.01
N THR A 215 15.55 16.99 21.09
CA THR A 215 15.47 16.72 19.65
C THR A 215 16.56 17.47 18.93
N VAL A 216 17.19 16.81 17.95
CA VAL A 216 18.16 17.43 17.05
C VAL A 216 17.61 17.30 15.64
N THR A 217 17.58 18.41 14.90
CA THR A 217 17.22 18.41 13.48
C THR A 217 18.51 18.41 12.67
N LEU A 218 18.67 17.42 11.80
CA LEU A 218 19.81 17.26 10.90
C LEU A 218 19.34 17.18 9.47
N LYS A 219 20.07 17.77 8.54
CA LYS A 219 19.88 17.52 7.10
C LYS A 219 20.46 16.17 6.74
N HIS A 220 19.98 15.59 5.64
CA HIS A 220 20.52 14.30 5.16
C HIS A 220 22.03 14.33 4.97
N SER A 221 22.56 15.42 4.45
CA SER A 221 24.00 15.64 4.27
C SER A 221 24.81 15.70 5.57
N GLU A 222 24.15 15.98 6.69
CA GLU A 222 24.76 16.11 8.03
C GLU A 222 24.70 14.81 8.83
N LEU A 223 24.00 13.79 8.31
CA LEU A 223 23.90 12.50 8.98
C LEU A 223 25.26 11.80 9.02
N PRO A 224 25.68 11.25 10.17
CA PRO A 224 26.91 10.51 10.27
C PRO A 224 26.92 9.31 9.32
N LEU A 225 28.06 9.06 8.70
CA LEU A 225 28.29 8.04 7.66
C LEU A 225 28.16 6.57 8.14
N LYS A 226 27.61 6.31 9.33
CA LYS A 226 27.33 4.94 9.80
C LYS A 226 26.10 4.42 9.08
N GLU A 227 26.30 3.40 8.26
CA GLU A 227 25.25 2.70 7.51
C GLU A 227 24.07 2.31 8.37
N ASP A 228 24.31 1.83 9.60
CA ASP A 228 23.29 1.44 10.58
C ASP A 228 22.31 2.56 10.99
N ILE A 229 22.77 3.83 10.96
CA ILE A 229 21.91 4.97 11.31
C ILE A 229 21.06 5.40 10.11
N ARG A 230 21.56 5.23 8.90
CA ARG A 230 20.81 5.55 7.68
C ARG A 230 19.65 4.61 7.45
N GLU A 231 19.78 3.32 7.72
CA GLU A 231 18.68 2.33 7.65
C GLU A 231 17.59 2.61 8.67
N ILE A 232 17.93 3.06 9.87
CA ILE A 232 16.96 3.34 10.93
C ILE A 232 16.21 4.67 10.72
N ILE A 233 16.86 5.65 10.08
CA ILE A 233 16.33 7.03 9.97
C ILE A 233 15.61 7.27 8.66
N VAL A 234 15.99 6.59 7.59
CA VAL A 234 15.39 6.76 6.26
C VAL A 234 14.59 5.52 5.91
N PRO A 235 13.26 5.53 6.09
CA PRO A 235 12.44 4.50 5.47
C PRO A 235 12.76 4.47 3.97
N SER A 236 13.02 3.31 3.42
CA SER A 236 13.38 3.07 2.01
C SER A 236 12.40 3.68 0.98
N ALA A 237 11.25 4.15 1.45
CA ALA A 237 10.20 4.79 0.66
C ALA A 237 10.41 6.30 0.37
N TYR A 238 11.40 6.95 0.97
CA TYR A 238 11.61 8.40 0.79
C TYR A 238 13.00 8.69 0.23
N ASP A 239 13.04 9.48 -0.84
CA ASP A 239 14.30 9.99 -1.36
C ASP A 239 14.90 10.99 -0.36
N SER A 240 16.20 10.85 -0.12
CA SER A 240 16.96 11.75 0.77
C SER A 240 17.03 13.18 0.24
N GLN A 241 16.79 13.34 -1.03
CA GLN A 241 16.77 14.63 -1.75
C GLN A 241 15.54 14.69 -2.65
N LEU A 242 14.79 15.77 -2.55
CA LEU A 242 13.76 16.12 -3.51
C LEU A 242 14.34 17.03 -4.58
N ILE A 243 14.29 16.58 -5.82
CA ILE A 243 14.79 17.30 -6.97
C ILE A 243 13.61 17.65 -7.88
N PHE A 244 13.45 18.93 -8.21
CA PHE A 244 12.38 19.39 -9.08
C PHE A 244 12.76 20.62 -9.89
N LYS A 245 11.95 20.93 -10.91
CA LYS A 245 11.99 22.19 -11.69
C LYS A 245 10.59 22.79 -11.71
N ILE A 246 10.50 24.10 -11.90
CA ILE A 246 9.20 24.76 -12.09
C ILE A 246 8.52 24.15 -13.32
N GLY A 247 7.25 23.81 -13.20
CA GLY A 247 6.46 23.13 -14.23
C GLY A 247 6.43 21.59 -14.11
N ALA A 248 7.24 21.00 -13.20
CA ALA A 248 7.13 19.57 -12.92
C ALA A 248 5.79 19.23 -12.26
N ARG A 249 5.16 18.13 -12.69
CA ARG A 249 3.99 17.58 -12.02
C ARG A 249 4.43 16.90 -10.73
N VAL A 250 3.74 17.19 -9.65
CA VAL A 250 4.04 16.62 -8.33
C VAL A 250 2.79 16.01 -7.72
N VAL A 251 2.98 14.97 -6.93
CA VAL A 251 1.94 14.32 -6.14
C VAL A 251 2.35 14.34 -4.69
N LEU A 252 1.45 14.77 -3.82
CA LEU A 252 1.65 14.67 -2.39
C LEU A 252 1.47 13.21 -1.97
N THR A 253 2.54 12.60 -1.48
CA THR A 253 2.53 11.20 -1.02
C THR A 253 1.96 11.04 0.37
N LYS A 254 1.84 12.15 1.14
CA LYS A 254 1.29 12.16 2.48
C LYS A 254 0.55 13.49 2.74
N SER A 255 -0.67 13.39 3.25
CA SER A 255 -1.40 14.57 3.71
C SER A 255 -0.80 15.13 5.00
N SER A 256 -0.71 16.45 5.10
CA SER A 256 -0.24 17.14 6.29
C SER A 256 -1.36 17.97 6.92
N LYS A 257 -1.82 17.57 8.10
CA LYS A 257 -2.79 18.36 8.90
C LYS A 257 -2.27 19.76 9.25
N ARG A 258 -0.95 19.95 9.27
CA ARG A 258 -0.29 21.20 9.63
C ARG A 258 -0.33 22.23 8.49
N MET A 259 -0.46 21.77 7.25
CA MET A 259 -0.51 22.62 6.06
C MET A 259 -1.91 22.72 5.42
N GLY A 260 -2.92 22.06 6.01
CA GLY A 260 -4.32 22.19 5.56
C GLY A 260 -4.67 21.40 4.31
N TYR A 261 -3.88 20.37 3.95
CA TYR A 261 -4.22 19.43 2.90
C TYR A 261 -4.10 17.98 3.38
#